data_5e2ae23566cff51eb7d2d19257d27974
#
_entry.id   5e2ae23566cff51eb7d2d19257d27974
#
_cell.length_a   1.000
_cell.length_b   1.000
_cell.length_c   1.000
_cell.angle_alpha   90.00
_cell.angle_beta   90.00
_cell.angle_gamma   90.00
#
_symmetry.space_group_name_H-M   'P 1'
#
loop_
_entity.id
_entity.type
_entity.pdbx_description
1 polymer ?
#
loop_
_entity_poly.entity_id
_entity_poly.type
_entity_poly.pdbx_seq_one_letter_code
_entity_poly.pdbx_strand_id
1 'polypeptide(L)'
;MKLEHKKKSFWTAGRVGLSAAVFAAAALYGSSCRSNDTDNLTATQNAQQASKPKVTVTASKPAPGQPTPQPQLQVVPAVAWETEINAVGGGSFKLSDYKDKTVILDLWATWCGPCRAEIPHLVELHKEYAGKNVEVIGLTTEDPNSASEAVAAFAKEFNINYKLGWARGDVAQALMNGRPSIPQTFVIAPGGKIIVKFMGYSDRIPEAIRAAIKTANDAKMGD
;
A
#
# COMPACT_ATOMS: atom_id res chain seq x y z
N MET A 1 35.23 47.61 14.91
CA MET A 1 34.55 47.62 16.22
C MET A 1 34.10 46.19 16.49
N LYS A 2 34.84 45.52 17.37
CA LYS A 2 34.62 44.11 17.82
C LYS A 2 33.44 44.08 18.76
N LEU A 3 32.58 43.09 18.63
CA LEU A 3 31.75 42.61 19.75
C LEU A 3 31.67 41.10 19.72
N GLU A 4 32.34 40.58 20.74
CA GLU A 4 32.46 39.15 21.08
C GLU A 4 31.20 38.58 21.71
N HIS A 5 31.08 37.29 21.48
CA HIS A 5 30.67 36.23 22.43
C HIS A 5 29.54 36.44 23.42
N LYS A 6 28.60 35.48 23.37
CA LYS A 6 28.26 34.74 24.59
C LYS A 6 27.68 33.35 24.30
N LYS A 7 28.53 32.33 24.44
CA LYS A 7 28.13 30.95 24.72
C LYS A 7 27.50 30.91 26.11
N LYS A 8 26.34 30.32 26.25
CA LYS A 8 25.86 29.79 27.51
C LYS A 8 25.50 28.33 27.34
N SER A 9 26.43 27.49 27.82
CA SER A 9 26.16 26.09 28.18
C SER A 9 25.37 26.09 29.50
N PHE A 10 24.31 25.32 29.54
CA PHE A 10 23.67 24.95 30.80
C PHE A 10 23.55 23.44 30.83
N TRP A 11 24.59 22.86 31.44
CA TRP A 11 24.59 21.50 31.92
C TRP A 11 24.07 21.54 33.35
N THR A 12 22.97 20.87 33.65
CA THR A 12 22.66 20.48 35.03
C THR A 12 22.35 18.99 35.04
N ALA A 13 23.28 18.28 35.61
CA ALA A 13 23.13 16.92 36.08
C ALA A 13 22.22 16.93 37.33
N GLY A 14 21.32 15.99 37.41
CA GLY A 14 20.44 15.75 38.56
C GLY A 14 19.97 14.29 38.53
N ARG A 15 20.74 13.46 39.14
CA ARG A 15 20.59 12.60 40.35
C ARG A 15 19.54 11.50 40.22
N VAL A 16 20.06 10.34 40.05
CA VAL A 16 19.75 9.00 40.60
C VAL A 16 18.73 9.02 41.75
N GLY A 17 17.68 8.27 41.56
CA GLY A 17 16.74 7.84 42.62
C GLY A 17 16.41 6.38 42.41
N LEU A 18 17.20 5.52 43.02
CA LEU A 18 16.89 4.10 43.24
C LEU A 18 15.71 4.02 44.23
N SER A 19 14.68 3.30 43.88
CA SER A 19 13.75 2.74 44.84
C SER A 19 13.33 1.35 44.38
N ALA A 20 14.01 0.39 44.98
CA ALA A 20 13.59 -1.00 45.03
C ALA A 20 12.42 -1.12 46.02
N ALA A 21 11.34 -1.68 45.61
CA ALA A 21 10.34 -2.25 46.51
C ALA A 21 9.96 -3.64 45.99
N VAL A 22 10.54 -4.59 46.67
CA VAL A 22 10.19 -6.01 46.67
C VAL A 22 8.88 -6.15 47.41
N PHE A 23 7.90 -6.81 46.83
CA PHE A 23 6.87 -7.53 47.56
C PHE A 23 6.62 -8.88 46.92
N ALA A 24 7.15 -9.88 47.60
CA ALA A 24 6.78 -11.26 47.49
C ALA A 24 5.62 -11.55 48.45
N ALA A 25 4.59 -12.19 47.96
CA ALA A 25 3.65 -13.03 48.72
C ALA A 25 2.98 -13.92 47.69
N ALA A 26 3.32 -15.13 47.51
CA ALA A 26 3.07 -16.34 48.30
C ALA A 26 1.57 -16.67 48.46
N ALA A 27 1.27 -17.73 47.83
CA ALA A 27 0.70 -18.98 48.29
C ALA A 27 -0.79 -19.22 48.02
N LEU A 28 -1.04 -20.29 47.30
CA LEU A 28 -1.77 -21.48 47.71
C LEU A 28 -3.30 -21.36 47.83
N TYR A 29 -3.93 -22.03 46.89
CA TYR A 29 -5.09 -22.89 47.10
C TYR A 29 -5.18 -23.72 45.80
N GLY A 30 -4.95 -24.98 45.74
CA GLY A 30 -5.43 -26.05 46.60
C GLY A 30 -6.51 -26.80 45.80
N SER A 31 -6.08 -27.88 45.22
CA SER A 31 -6.75 -29.18 45.02
C SER A 31 -8.27 -29.20 44.97
N SER A 32 -8.80 -29.80 43.92
CA SER A 32 -9.64 -31.00 44.08
C SER A 32 -9.80 -31.72 42.77
N CYS A 33 -9.17 -32.88 42.75
CA CYS A 33 -9.60 -34.02 41.93
C CYS A 33 -10.96 -34.47 42.38
N ARG A 34 -11.83 -34.77 41.45
CA ARG A 34 -12.77 -35.87 41.65
C ARG A 34 -13.12 -36.52 40.34
N SER A 35 -12.55 -37.67 40.16
CA SER A 35 -13.02 -38.76 39.33
C SER A 35 -14.31 -39.33 39.93
N ASN A 36 -15.25 -39.69 39.11
CA ASN A 36 -16.14 -40.85 39.25
C ASN A 36 -16.80 -41.02 37.88
N ASP A 37 -16.44 -42.03 37.23
CA ASP A 37 -16.95 -43.42 37.20
C ASP A 37 -18.21 -43.58 36.37
N THR A 38 -17.92 -44.22 35.28
CA THR A 38 -18.52 -45.54 34.82
C THR A 38 -19.99 -45.59 34.49
N ASP A 39 -20.09 -46.25 33.36
CA ASP A 39 -21.15 -47.09 32.85
C ASP A 39 -22.28 -46.44 32.07
N ASN A 40 -22.46 -46.68 30.80
CA ASN A 40 -22.92 -47.96 30.27
C ASN A 40 -23.22 -47.84 28.78
N LEU A 41 -22.61 -48.71 28.02
CA LEU A 41 -23.14 -49.44 26.89
C LEU A 41 -24.45 -48.96 26.23
N THR A 42 -24.39 -48.54 24.98
CA THR A 42 -24.96 -49.38 23.93
C THR A 42 -24.56 -48.88 22.56
N ALA A 43 -24.02 -49.77 21.79
CA ALA A 43 -23.67 -49.61 20.40
C ALA A 43 -24.91 -49.29 19.56
N THR A 44 -24.80 -48.28 18.72
CA THR A 44 -25.46 -48.31 17.43
C THR A 44 -24.55 -47.67 16.41
N GLN A 45 -23.90 -48.54 15.67
CA GLN A 45 -23.15 -48.18 14.47
C GLN A 45 -24.14 -47.62 13.45
N ASN A 46 -23.99 -46.36 13.12
CA ASN A 46 -24.52 -45.86 11.87
C ASN A 46 -23.38 -45.16 11.11
N ALA A 47 -22.71 -45.97 10.33
CA ALA A 47 -21.73 -45.55 9.36
C ALA A 47 -22.48 -44.82 8.25
N GLN A 48 -22.58 -43.50 8.37
CA GLN A 48 -22.89 -42.68 7.23
C GLN A 48 -21.58 -42.13 6.66
N GLN A 49 -21.14 -42.84 5.62
CA GLN A 49 -20.13 -42.38 4.70
C GLN A 49 -20.52 -41.01 4.14
N ALA A 50 -19.92 -39.97 4.67
CA ALA A 50 -19.92 -38.66 4.01
C ALA A 50 -19.01 -38.80 2.78
N SER A 51 -19.62 -39.08 1.64
CA SER A 51 -18.98 -38.97 0.34
C SER A 51 -18.56 -37.51 0.10
N LYS A 52 -17.23 -37.30 0.08
CA LYS A 52 -16.66 -36.02 -0.38
C LYS A 52 -17.18 -35.75 -1.80
N PRO A 53 -17.73 -34.59 -2.08
CA PRO A 53 -18.04 -34.23 -3.44
C PRO A 53 -16.73 -34.13 -4.23
N LYS A 54 -16.53 -35.03 -5.14
CA LYS A 54 -15.47 -34.99 -6.14
C LYS A 54 -15.85 -33.87 -7.10
N VAL A 55 -15.31 -32.67 -6.86
CA VAL A 55 -15.42 -31.58 -7.84
C VAL A 55 -14.58 -31.98 -9.04
N THR A 56 -15.25 -32.57 -10.02
CA THR A 56 -14.68 -32.78 -11.34
C THR A 56 -14.69 -31.43 -12.04
N VAL A 57 -13.54 -30.73 -12.01
CA VAL A 57 -13.34 -29.56 -12.88
C VAL A 57 -13.21 -30.09 -14.30
N THR A 58 -14.33 -30.19 -14.97
CA THR A 58 -14.38 -30.45 -16.40
C THR A 58 -13.92 -29.14 -17.06
N ALA A 59 -12.67 -29.07 -17.46
CA ALA A 59 -12.20 -28.03 -18.35
C ALA A 59 -12.89 -28.25 -19.71
N SER A 60 -14.05 -27.66 -19.90
CA SER A 60 -14.70 -27.59 -21.18
C SER A 60 -13.85 -26.74 -22.12
N LYS A 61 -13.31 -27.40 -23.13
CA LYS A 61 -12.66 -26.73 -24.27
C LYS A 61 -13.66 -25.73 -24.85
N PRO A 62 -13.29 -24.43 -25.02
CA PRO A 62 -14.19 -23.45 -25.61
C PRO A 62 -14.66 -23.91 -26.99
N ALA A 63 -15.95 -23.78 -27.24
CA ALA A 63 -16.53 -24.06 -28.55
C ALA A 63 -15.95 -23.11 -29.60
N PRO A 64 -15.68 -23.55 -30.84
CA PRO A 64 -15.18 -22.68 -31.88
C PRO A 64 -16.24 -21.61 -32.19
N GLY A 65 -15.87 -20.32 -31.97
CA GLY A 65 -16.72 -19.17 -32.28
C GLY A 65 -17.17 -18.32 -31.11
N GLN A 66 -16.85 -18.66 -29.83
CA GLN A 66 -17.00 -17.71 -28.75
C GLN A 66 -15.79 -16.78 -28.70
N PRO A 67 -15.99 -15.43 -28.74
CA PRO A 67 -14.89 -14.51 -28.50
C PRO A 67 -14.31 -14.85 -27.11
N THR A 68 -13.04 -15.25 -27.07
CA THR A 68 -12.29 -15.30 -25.81
C THR A 68 -12.42 -13.93 -25.16
N PRO A 69 -12.78 -13.83 -23.85
CA PRO A 69 -12.76 -12.56 -23.16
C PRO A 69 -11.33 -12.02 -23.28
N GLN A 70 -11.14 -11.04 -24.13
CA GLN A 70 -9.88 -10.30 -24.17
C GLN A 70 -9.72 -9.67 -22.79
N PRO A 71 -8.51 -9.66 -22.20
CA PRO A 71 -8.26 -8.91 -20.98
C PRO A 71 -8.73 -7.49 -21.26
N GLN A 72 -9.85 -7.10 -20.69
CA GLN A 72 -10.32 -5.72 -20.81
C GLN A 72 -9.27 -4.87 -20.11
N LEU A 73 -8.56 -4.10 -20.90
CA LEU A 73 -7.61 -3.13 -20.41
C LEU A 73 -8.38 -2.21 -19.44
N GLN A 74 -8.09 -2.33 -18.15
CA GLN A 74 -8.75 -1.54 -17.14
C GLN A 74 -8.38 -0.08 -17.37
N VAL A 75 -9.36 0.79 -17.34
CA VAL A 75 -9.18 2.24 -17.38
C VAL A 75 -9.27 2.76 -15.96
N VAL A 76 -8.53 3.82 -15.66
CA VAL A 76 -8.65 4.52 -14.39
C VAL A 76 -10.10 4.95 -14.20
N PRO A 77 -10.74 4.64 -13.06
CA PRO A 77 -12.12 5.04 -12.81
C PRO A 77 -12.31 6.55 -12.97
N ALA A 78 -13.41 6.98 -13.60
CA ALA A 78 -13.66 8.40 -13.90
C ALA A 78 -13.57 9.29 -12.65
N VAL A 79 -14.07 8.79 -11.48
CA VAL A 79 -13.95 9.50 -10.22
C VAL A 79 -12.49 9.74 -9.81
N ALA A 80 -11.58 8.83 -10.07
CA ALA A 80 -10.17 9.03 -9.78
C ALA A 80 -9.48 9.88 -10.86
N TRP A 81 -9.93 9.77 -12.11
CA TRP A 81 -9.34 10.47 -13.24
C TRP A 81 -9.65 11.97 -13.26
N GLU A 82 -10.91 12.35 -12.97
CA GLU A 82 -11.41 13.72 -13.12
C GLU A 82 -11.53 14.48 -11.80
N THR A 83 -11.40 13.82 -10.65
CA THR A 83 -11.49 14.49 -9.36
C THR A 83 -10.27 15.37 -9.11
N GLU A 84 -10.50 16.57 -8.62
CA GLU A 84 -9.46 17.46 -8.16
C GLU A 84 -8.80 16.92 -6.88
N ILE A 85 -7.48 16.74 -6.94
CA ILE A 85 -6.64 16.20 -5.87
C ILE A 85 -5.84 17.35 -5.27
N ASN A 86 -5.99 17.58 -3.96
CA ASN A 86 -5.18 18.55 -3.27
C ASN A 86 -3.72 18.07 -3.21
N ALA A 87 -2.79 18.91 -3.66
CA ALA A 87 -1.38 18.60 -3.60
C ALA A 87 -0.82 18.78 -2.18
N VAL A 88 0.13 17.95 -1.81
CA VAL A 88 0.93 18.17 -0.59
C VAL A 88 1.79 19.42 -0.81
N GLY A 89 1.69 20.37 0.12
CA GLY A 89 2.39 21.67 -0.01
C GLY A 89 1.58 22.76 -0.71
N GLY A 90 0.36 22.46 -1.16
CA GLY A 90 -0.59 23.45 -1.69
C GLY A 90 -0.88 23.32 -3.19
N GLY A 91 -1.98 23.94 -3.60
CA GLY A 91 -2.53 23.77 -4.95
C GLY A 91 -3.26 22.46 -5.17
N SER A 92 -3.65 22.20 -6.39
CA SER A 92 -4.38 21.00 -6.78
C SER A 92 -4.04 20.57 -8.21
N PHE A 93 -4.40 19.35 -8.56
CA PHE A 93 -4.25 18.77 -9.90
C PHE A 93 -5.27 17.67 -10.10
N LYS A 94 -5.45 17.22 -11.34
CA LYS A 94 -6.22 16.01 -11.70
C LYS A 94 -5.29 14.99 -12.35
N LEU A 95 -5.62 13.72 -12.27
CA LEU A 95 -4.88 12.70 -13.02
C LEU A 95 -5.05 12.92 -14.53
N SER A 96 -6.19 13.43 -14.97
CA SER A 96 -6.45 13.78 -16.37
C SER A 96 -5.56 14.92 -16.92
N ASP A 97 -4.91 15.72 -16.07
CA ASP A 97 -3.91 16.70 -16.50
C ASP A 97 -2.67 16.03 -17.13
N TYR A 98 -2.48 14.75 -16.84
CA TYR A 98 -1.38 13.93 -17.33
C TYR A 98 -1.81 12.94 -18.42
N LYS A 99 -2.95 13.19 -19.07
CA LYS A 99 -3.56 12.30 -20.08
C LYS A 99 -2.64 11.90 -21.23
N ASP A 100 -1.65 12.73 -21.54
CA ASP A 100 -0.70 12.51 -22.63
C ASP A 100 0.60 11.82 -22.17
N LYS A 101 0.73 11.56 -20.86
CA LYS A 101 1.91 10.94 -20.23
C LYS A 101 1.63 9.52 -19.78
N THR A 102 2.69 8.73 -19.68
CA THR A 102 2.66 7.51 -18.86
C THR A 102 2.77 7.93 -17.39
N VAL A 103 1.83 7.50 -16.56
CA VAL A 103 1.80 7.85 -15.12
C VAL A 103 2.11 6.62 -14.29
N ILE A 104 3.07 6.75 -13.37
CA ILE A 104 3.28 5.82 -12.26
C ILE A 104 2.55 6.42 -11.06
N LEU A 105 1.44 5.80 -10.69
CA LEU A 105 0.61 6.25 -9.58
C LEU A 105 0.76 5.30 -8.40
N ASP A 106 1.19 5.81 -7.25
CA ASP A 106 1.36 5.04 -6.02
C ASP A 106 0.40 5.50 -4.92
N LEU A 107 -0.26 4.54 -4.26
CA LEU A 107 -1.05 4.74 -3.05
C LEU A 107 -0.25 4.30 -1.83
N TRP A 108 0.03 5.23 -0.93
CA TRP A 108 0.94 5.03 0.18
C TRP A 108 0.49 5.70 1.49
N ALA A 109 1.22 5.48 2.58
CA ALA A 109 1.09 6.22 3.84
C ALA A 109 2.42 6.22 4.61
N THR A 110 2.62 7.19 5.50
CA THR A 110 3.85 7.35 6.30
C THR A 110 4.14 6.17 7.22
N TRP A 111 3.11 5.54 7.75
CA TRP A 111 3.17 4.37 8.65
C TRP A 111 3.31 3.04 7.93
N CYS A 112 3.27 3.02 6.59
CA CYS A 112 3.29 1.79 5.79
C CYS A 112 4.75 1.32 5.58
N GLY A 113 5.14 0.24 6.24
CA GLY A 113 6.50 -0.32 6.14
C GLY A 113 6.92 -0.67 4.71
N PRO A 114 6.13 -1.45 3.95
CA PRO A 114 6.46 -1.75 2.54
C PRO A 114 6.54 -0.52 1.64
N CYS A 115 5.72 0.53 1.88
CA CYS A 115 5.80 1.78 1.15
C CYS A 115 7.15 2.49 1.36
N ARG A 116 7.66 2.46 2.60
CA ARG A 116 8.99 3.01 2.92
C ARG A 116 10.13 2.32 2.14
N ALA A 117 9.97 1.04 1.82
CA ALA A 117 10.91 0.30 0.99
C ALA A 117 10.77 0.62 -0.51
N GLU A 118 9.56 0.90 -0.98
CA GLU A 118 9.27 1.21 -2.39
C GLU A 118 9.67 2.63 -2.79
N ILE A 119 9.36 3.62 -1.96
CA ILE A 119 9.51 5.05 -2.27
C ILE A 119 10.90 5.44 -2.78
N PRO A 120 12.03 4.96 -2.22
CA PRO A 120 13.35 5.26 -2.78
C PRO A 120 13.50 4.88 -4.26
N HIS A 121 12.89 3.77 -4.67
CA HIS A 121 12.90 3.33 -6.07
C HIS A 121 12.01 4.20 -6.96
N LEU A 122 10.88 4.70 -6.43
CA LEU A 122 10.05 5.68 -7.15
C LEU A 122 10.78 7.02 -7.34
N VAL A 123 11.57 7.45 -6.35
CA VAL A 123 12.46 8.63 -6.45
C VAL A 123 13.49 8.43 -7.55
N GLU A 124 14.10 7.26 -7.65
CA GLU A 124 15.04 6.91 -8.72
C GLU A 124 14.36 6.86 -10.08
N LEU A 125 13.20 6.21 -10.18
CA LEU A 125 12.42 6.16 -11.42
C LEU A 125 12.03 7.56 -11.90
N HIS A 126 11.60 8.44 -11.01
CA HIS A 126 11.28 9.82 -11.39
C HIS A 126 12.50 10.54 -12.00
N LYS A 127 13.71 10.36 -11.44
CA LYS A 127 14.96 10.91 -11.99
C LYS A 127 15.31 10.30 -13.33
N GLU A 128 15.21 8.96 -13.44
CA GLU A 128 15.53 8.20 -14.65
C GLU A 128 14.67 8.61 -15.85
N TYR A 129 13.38 8.90 -15.59
CA TYR A 129 12.40 9.24 -16.62
C TYR A 129 12.13 10.73 -16.75
N ALA A 130 12.89 11.59 -16.07
CA ALA A 130 12.77 13.03 -16.20
C ALA A 130 12.89 13.47 -17.68
N GLY A 131 11.89 14.21 -18.18
CA GLY A 131 11.83 14.64 -19.58
C GLY A 131 11.43 13.59 -20.60
N LYS A 132 11.10 12.36 -20.18
CA LYS A 132 10.75 11.24 -21.08
C LYS A 132 9.25 10.95 -21.18
N ASN A 133 8.42 11.93 -20.97
CA ASN A 133 6.96 11.79 -21.00
C ASN A 133 6.39 10.76 -20.00
N VAL A 134 7.07 10.57 -18.88
CA VAL A 134 6.65 9.76 -17.74
C VAL A 134 6.53 10.64 -16.52
N GLU A 135 5.50 10.44 -15.72
CA GLU A 135 5.27 11.18 -14.47
C GLU A 135 5.11 10.19 -13.33
N VAL A 136 5.69 10.50 -12.18
CA VAL A 136 5.47 9.76 -10.93
C VAL A 136 4.60 10.60 -10.02
N ILE A 137 3.53 10.02 -9.49
CA ILE A 137 2.57 10.67 -8.60
C ILE A 137 2.32 9.75 -7.41
N GLY A 138 2.56 10.25 -6.20
CA GLY A 138 2.22 9.55 -4.96
C GLY A 138 0.97 10.15 -4.33
N LEU A 139 -0.02 9.32 -4.04
CA LEU A 139 -1.21 9.74 -3.31
C LEU A 139 -1.21 9.10 -1.92
N THR A 140 -1.04 9.92 -0.88
CA THR A 140 -1.19 9.41 0.49
C THR A 140 -2.65 9.20 0.85
N THR A 141 -2.93 8.08 1.52
CA THR A 141 -4.28 7.73 1.99
C THR A 141 -4.61 8.32 3.36
N GLU A 142 -3.70 9.13 3.91
CA GLU A 142 -3.87 9.78 5.21
C GLU A 142 -4.74 11.04 5.11
N ASP A 143 -5.31 11.44 6.25
CA ASP A 143 -6.11 12.66 6.33
C ASP A 143 -5.20 13.91 6.40
N PRO A 144 -5.34 14.87 5.48
CA PRO A 144 -4.54 16.09 5.47
C PRO A 144 -4.66 16.93 6.75
N ASN A 145 -5.80 16.85 7.46
CA ASN A 145 -6.00 17.63 8.67
C ASN A 145 -5.16 17.14 9.85
N SER A 146 -4.84 15.85 9.86
CA SER A 146 -4.10 15.22 10.96
C SER A 146 -2.67 14.80 10.59
N ALA A 147 -2.36 14.62 9.30
CA ALA A 147 -1.11 14.02 8.84
C ALA A 147 -0.19 14.99 8.07
N SER A 148 -0.57 16.25 7.85
CA SER A 148 0.19 17.20 7.01
C SER A 148 1.65 17.33 7.41
N GLU A 149 1.94 17.48 8.71
CA GLU A 149 3.32 17.60 9.20
C GLU A 149 4.10 16.29 9.03
N ALA A 150 3.47 15.15 9.34
CA ALA A 150 4.09 13.84 9.20
C ALA A 150 4.42 13.52 7.74
N VAL A 151 3.50 13.80 6.82
CA VAL A 151 3.69 13.63 5.38
C VAL A 151 4.80 14.55 4.84
N ALA A 152 4.84 15.81 5.26
CA ALA A 152 5.88 16.74 4.86
C ALA A 152 7.27 16.31 5.39
N ALA A 153 7.36 15.88 6.65
CA ALA A 153 8.59 15.38 7.25
C ALA A 153 9.07 14.11 6.53
N PHE A 154 8.15 13.20 6.25
CA PHE A 154 8.42 11.97 5.51
C PHE A 154 8.93 12.25 4.08
N ALA A 155 8.28 13.16 3.35
CA ALA A 155 8.70 13.55 2.01
C ALA A 155 10.14 14.09 2.01
N LYS A 156 10.51 14.86 3.03
CA LYS A 156 11.87 15.35 3.22
C LYS A 156 12.85 14.24 3.60
N GLU A 157 12.49 13.35 4.51
CA GLU A 157 13.31 12.21 4.95
C GLU A 157 13.69 11.31 3.77
N PHE A 158 12.71 10.99 2.91
CA PHE A 158 12.89 10.11 1.75
C PHE A 158 13.34 10.84 0.48
N ASN A 159 13.59 12.16 0.55
CA ASN A 159 13.95 12.99 -0.59
C ASN A 159 12.98 12.82 -1.77
N ILE A 160 11.68 12.76 -1.49
CA ILE A 160 10.66 12.60 -2.52
C ILE A 160 10.71 13.82 -3.44
N ASN A 161 10.96 13.58 -4.71
CA ASN A 161 11.19 14.59 -5.73
C ASN A 161 10.10 14.63 -6.81
N TYR A 162 9.03 13.87 -6.61
CA TYR A 162 7.87 13.77 -7.50
C TYR A 162 6.61 14.34 -6.82
N LYS A 163 5.55 14.47 -7.60
CA LYS A 163 4.29 15.08 -7.15
C LYS A 163 3.61 14.22 -6.10
N LEU A 164 3.23 14.85 -4.99
CA LEU A 164 2.44 14.24 -3.92
C LEU A 164 1.05 14.88 -3.83
N GLY A 165 0.05 14.06 -3.57
CA GLY A 165 -1.32 14.50 -3.34
C GLY A 165 -2.00 13.69 -2.23
N TRP A 166 -3.16 14.18 -1.81
CA TRP A 166 -4.02 13.55 -0.82
C TRP A 166 -5.09 12.74 -1.54
N ALA A 167 -5.06 11.42 -1.36
CA ALA A 167 -6.10 10.56 -1.91
C ALA A 167 -7.40 10.80 -1.13
N ARG A 168 -8.36 11.48 -1.73
CA ARG A 168 -9.71 11.55 -1.17
C ARG A 168 -10.27 10.14 -1.02
N GLY A 169 -11.17 9.94 -0.05
CA GLY A 169 -11.72 8.62 0.24
C GLY A 169 -12.39 7.95 -0.97
N ASP A 170 -13.12 8.73 -1.77
CA ASP A 170 -13.77 8.26 -3.01
C ASP A 170 -12.74 7.88 -4.11
N VAL A 171 -11.68 8.67 -4.26
CA VAL A 171 -10.57 8.40 -5.19
C VAL A 171 -9.81 7.14 -4.76
N ALA A 172 -9.41 7.08 -3.48
CA ALA A 172 -8.73 5.92 -2.94
C ALA A 172 -9.56 4.64 -3.08
N GLN A 173 -10.85 4.69 -2.73
CA GLN A 173 -11.75 3.55 -2.83
C GLN A 173 -11.90 3.05 -4.28
N ALA A 174 -12.05 3.97 -5.24
CA ALA A 174 -12.17 3.62 -6.65
C ALA A 174 -10.90 2.94 -7.20
N LEU A 175 -9.70 3.48 -6.86
CA LEU A 175 -8.43 2.91 -7.28
C LEU A 175 -8.15 1.56 -6.61
N MET A 176 -8.43 1.45 -5.31
CA MET A 176 -8.23 0.23 -4.56
C MET A 176 -9.18 -0.90 -4.96
N ASN A 177 -10.36 -0.56 -5.47
CA ASN A 177 -11.36 -1.50 -5.95
C ASN A 177 -11.65 -2.63 -4.93
N GLY A 178 -12.01 -2.25 -3.69
CA GLY A 178 -12.34 -3.18 -2.61
C GLY A 178 -11.16 -3.89 -1.95
N ARG A 179 -9.92 -3.52 -2.29
CA ARG A 179 -8.69 -4.08 -1.68
C ARG A 179 -7.90 -2.98 -0.97
N PRO A 180 -8.18 -2.69 0.30
CA PRO A 180 -7.65 -1.52 1.02
C PRO A 180 -6.20 -1.67 1.51
N SER A 181 -5.41 -2.57 0.92
CA SER A 181 -4.00 -2.74 1.25
C SER A 181 -3.12 -1.76 0.47
N ILE A 182 -2.06 -1.25 1.09
CA ILE A 182 -1.03 -0.41 0.48
C ILE A 182 0.36 -1.05 0.68
N PRO A 183 1.35 -0.77 -0.19
CA PRO A 183 1.27 0.08 -1.38
C PRO A 183 0.46 -0.55 -2.52
N GLN A 184 -0.08 0.29 -3.39
CA GLN A 184 -0.63 -0.11 -4.67
C GLN A 184 -0.08 0.80 -5.75
N THR A 185 0.74 0.25 -6.62
CA THR A 185 1.40 1.00 -7.69
C THR A 185 0.80 0.65 -9.03
N PHE A 186 0.39 1.66 -9.77
CA PHE A 186 -0.20 1.53 -11.10
C PHE A 186 0.77 2.09 -12.15
N VAL A 187 0.88 1.43 -13.28
CA VAL A 187 1.44 2.01 -14.49
C VAL A 187 0.29 2.26 -15.46
N ILE A 188 0.07 3.52 -15.77
CA ILE A 188 -1.06 4.02 -16.55
C ILE A 188 -0.49 4.60 -17.84
N ALA A 189 -0.93 4.07 -18.99
CA ALA A 189 -0.58 4.61 -20.30
C ALA A 189 -1.33 5.93 -20.57
N PRO A 190 -0.90 6.70 -21.56
CA PRO A 190 -1.66 7.83 -22.07
C PRO A 190 -3.14 7.47 -22.31
N GLY A 191 -4.04 8.39 -22.00
CA GLY A 191 -5.49 8.15 -22.08
C GLY A 191 -6.09 7.40 -20.88
N GLY A 192 -5.31 7.15 -19.80
CA GLY A 192 -5.85 6.57 -18.58
C GLY A 192 -5.95 5.04 -18.55
N LYS A 193 -5.34 4.34 -19.52
CA LYS A 193 -5.34 2.88 -19.61
C LYS A 193 -4.38 2.26 -18.61
N ILE A 194 -4.86 1.44 -17.69
CA ILE A 194 -4.01 0.75 -16.72
C ILE A 194 -3.30 -0.43 -17.40
N ILE A 195 -1.99 -0.36 -17.52
CA ILE A 195 -1.15 -1.44 -18.07
C ILE A 195 -0.95 -2.53 -17.03
N VAL A 196 -0.65 -2.14 -15.79
CA VAL A 196 -0.44 -3.08 -14.69
C VAL A 196 -0.72 -2.40 -13.34
N LYS A 197 -1.14 -3.20 -12.37
CA LYS A 197 -1.29 -2.84 -10.97
C LYS A 197 -0.48 -3.80 -10.11
N PHE A 198 0.41 -3.27 -9.31
CA PHE A 198 1.13 -4.00 -8.28
C PHE A 198 0.45 -3.81 -6.93
N MET A 199 0.46 -4.84 -6.09
CA MET A 199 -0.08 -4.82 -4.74
C MET A 199 0.98 -5.31 -3.76
N GLY A 200 1.33 -4.45 -2.79
CA GLY A 200 2.48 -4.66 -1.93
C GLY A 200 3.79 -4.38 -2.67
N TYR A 201 4.91 -4.55 -1.96
CA TYR A 201 6.23 -4.28 -2.51
C TYR A 201 7.12 -5.53 -2.47
N SER A 202 7.97 -5.68 -3.48
CA SER A 202 9.10 -6.60 -3.54
C SER A 202 10.19 -6.02 -4.44
N ASP A 203 11.43 -6.49 -4.28
CA ASP A 203 12.60 -6.00 -5.05
C ASP A 203 12.49 -6.21 -6.57
N ARG A 204 11.50 -6.98 -7.03
CA ARG A 204 11.23 -7.19 -8.47
C ARG A 204 10.34 -6.11 -9.08
N ILE A 205 9.62 -5.35 -8.25
CA ILE A 205 8.64 -4.36 -8.72
C ILE A 205 9.28 -3.22 -9.51
N PRO A 206 10.41 -2.62 -9.11
CA PRO A 206 11.04 -1.54 -9.87
C PRO A 206 11.35 -1.92 -11.32
N GLU A 207 11.85 -3.14 -11.55
CA GLU A 207 12.13 -3.62 -12.90
C GLU A 207 10.84 -3.92 -13.68
N ALA A 208 9.83 -4.46 -13.01
CA ALA A 208 8.52 -4.69 -13.62
C ALA A 208 7.83 -3.38 -14.01
N ILE A 209 8.01 -2.29 -13.23
CA ILE A 209 7.54 -0.95 -13.58
C ILE A 209 8.24 -0.46 -14.85
N ARG A 210 9.57 -0.60 -14.97
CA ARG A 210 10.32 -0.23 -16.19
C ARG A 210 9.80 -0.96 -17.43
N ALA A 211 9.56 -2.27 -17.32
CA ALA A 211 8.98 -3.06 -18.41
C ALA A 211 7.57 -2.58 -18.77
N ALA A 212 6.75 -2.24 -17.79
CA ALA A 212 5.40 -1.72 -18.02
C ALA A 212 5.40 -0.33 -18.66
N ILE A 213 6.33 0.55 -18.27
CA ILE A 213 6.52 1.88 -18.91
C ILE A 213 6.84 1.71 -20.39
N LYS A 214 7.72 0.77 -20.74
CA LYS A 214 8.02 0.48 -22.15
C LYS A 214 6.75 0.08 -22.88
N THR A 215 5.98 -0.86 -22.34
CA THR A 215 4.70 -1.28 -22.93
C THR A 215 3.72 -0.12 -23.09
N ALA A 216 3.63 0.77 -22.09
CA ALA A 216 2.75 1.94 -22.14
C ALA A 216 3.14 2.93 -23.25
N ASN A 217 4.45 3.12 -23.46
CA ASN A 217 4.98 4.01 -24.48
C ASN A 217 4.84 3.40 -25.90
N ASP A 218 5.02 2.09 -26.03
CA ASP A 218 4.84 1.38 -27.30
C ASP A 218 3.37 1.42 -27.76
N ALA A 219 2.42 1.34 -26.82
CA ALA A 219 0.98 1.46 -27.11
C ALA A 219 0.58 2.82 -27.69
N LYS A 220 1.29 3.90 -27.33
CA LYS A 220 1.05 5.26 -27.86
C LYS A 220 1.48 5.40 -29.35
N MET A 221 2.43 4.60 -29.80
CA MET A 221 2.96 4.70 -31.17
C MET A 221 2.15 3.90 -32.19
N GLY A 222 1.13 3.15 -31.75
CA GLY A 222 0.29 2.29 -32.59
C GLY A 222 -1.12 2.82 -32.87
N ASP A 223 -1.48 3.98 -32.31
CA ASP A 223 -2.73 4.72 -32.59
C ASP A 223 -2.43 5.92 -33.51
#